data_d4e17dec1d5ffdc375829ef2a1b02b20
#
_entry.id   d4e17dec1d5ffdc375829ef2a1b02b20
#
_cell.length_a   1.000
_cell.length_b   1.000
_cell.length_c   1.000
_cell.angle_alpha   90.00
_cell.angle_beta   90.00
_cell.angle_gamma   90.00
#
_symmetry.space_group_name_H-M   'P 1'
#
loop_
_entity.id
_entity.type
_entity.pdbx_description
1 polymer ?
#
loop_
_entity_poly.entity_id
_entity_poly.type
_entity_poly.pdbx_seq_one_letter_code
_entity_poly.pdbx_strand_id
1 'polypeptide(L)'
;MPFYRMKVKLKREIVTMGVEGIDPNLVVGTYVKAQDWDQLVNDPDVLLIDTRNDYECSIGSFKGAVDPHTTSFREFPQYVRSQRDPDKQKKVAMFCTGGIRCEKASAYFKHQGFKNVFQLEGGIINYAKQIKEEGLESKFIGKNFVFDHRLGERITDDIIAQCHQCGEPCDTHVNCANEACHLLFIQCDSCAEKMENCCSTSCVETIYLPLEEQENRRKGLKNGNMIFQKGKSPALTFKQNSERNIFEEIAQKPVKVSAVTQIRKRKLTTERKIYIGKGQHYFTKAQVGQFLIENQELKTGDTIFITGPTTGNEKMQVGTMLINGVENTLAKPGDKVTFVVPFKIRESDKIYKI
;
A
#
# COMPACT_ATOMS: atom_id res chain seq x y z
N MET A 1 -3.08 8.40 -9.58
CA MET A 1 -3.51 9.01 -8.30
C MET A 1 -3.79 7.89 -7.32
N PRO A 2 -3.34 7.97 -6.05
CA PRO A 2 -3.55 6.91 -5.05
C PRO A 2 -5.01 6.81 -4.58
N PHE A 3 -5.83 7.85 -4.81
CA PHE A 3 -7.24 7.89 -4.39
C PHE A 3 -8.16 8.35 -5.52
N TYR A 4 -9.30 7.70 -5.68
CA TYR A 4 -10.31 8.04 -6.70
C TYR A 4 -11.11 9.30 -6.36
N ARG A 5 -11.31 9.59 -5.07
CA ARG A 5 -12.09 10.74 -4.61
C ARG A 5 -11.74 11.15 -3.19
N MET A 6 -11.84 12.43 -2.92
CA MET A 6 -11.74 12.97 -1.57
C MET A 6 -13.06 12.75 -0.81
N LYS A 7 -12.96 12.29 0.43
CA LYS A 7 -14.08 12.23 1.40
C LYS A 7 -13.69 12.95 2.67
N VAL A 8 -14.49 13.90 3.09
CA VAL A 8 -14.35 14.58 4.39
C VAL A 8 -15.40 14.01 5.34
N LYS A 9 -14.96 13.54 6.50
CA LYS A 9 -15.84 13.01 7.55
C LYS A 9 -15.44 13.58 8.90
N LEU A 10 -16.40 14.09 9.65
CA LEU A 10 -16.20 14.43 11.04
C LEU A 10 -16.14 13.13 11.87
N LYS A 11 -15.14 13.02 12.70
CA LYS A 11 -14.97 11.89 13.64
C LYS A 11 -14.57 12.45 15.01
N ARG A 12 -14.95 11.75 16.08
CA ARG A 12 -14.51 12.09 17.44
C ARG A 12 -12.99 11.91 17.62
N GLU A 13 -12.40 10.94 16.91
CA GLU A 13 -10.97 10.64 16.91
C GLU A 13 -10.50 10.46 15.48
N ILE A 14 -9.35 11.02 15.15
CA ILE A 14 -8.72 10.85 13.83
C ILE A 14 -8.33 9.38 13.58
N VAL A 15 -7.79 8.74 14.62
CA VAL A 15 -7.60 7.29 14.74
C VAL A 15 -8.25 6.82 16.03
N THR A 16 -9.08 5.80 15.92
CA THR A 16 -9.89 5.36 17.05
C THR A 16 -9.06 4.43 17.95
N MET A 17 -8.73 4.92 19.13
CA MET A 17 -8.15 4.13 20.22
C MET A 17 -9.23 3.68 21.22
N GLY A 18 -10.29 4.49 21.38
CA GLY A 18 -11.44 4.16 22.21
C GLY A 18 -11.19 4.37 23.71
N VAL A 19 -10.25 5.23 24.07
CA VAL A 19 -9.97 5.63 25.47
C VAL A 19 -10.32 7.11 25.61
N GLU A 20 -11.21 7.41 26.56
CA GLU A 20 -11.59 8.78 26.85
C GLU A 20 -10.48 9.52 27.63
N GLY A 21 -10.44 10.85 27.51
CA GLY A 21 -9.52 11.71 28.26
C GLY A 21 -8.07 11.73 27.73
N ILE A 22 -7.77 11.01 26.63
CA ILE A 22 -6.45 11.05 25.99
C ILE A 22 -6.44 12.09 24.88
N ASP A 23 -5.86 13.24 25.18
CA ASP A 23 -5.71 14.35 24.23
C ASP A 23 -4.22 14.61 23.93
N PRO A 24 -3.75 14.27 22.73
CA PRO A 24 -2.35 14.50 22.34
C PRO A 24 -2.00 15.98 22.20
N ASN A 25 -2.98 16.88 22.13
CA ASN A 25 -2.68 18.33 22.13
C ASN A 25 -2.25 18.84 23.53
N LEU A 26 -2.63 18.13 24.59
CA LEU A 26 -2.25 18.47 25.95
C LEU A 26 -0.95 17.79 26.38
N VAL A 27 -0.81 16.50 26.09
CA VAL A 27 0.36 15.70 26.47
C VAL A 27 0.68 14.71 25.35
N VAL A 28 1.92 14.74 24.89
CA VAL A 28 2.41 13.86 23.81
C VAL A 28 3.84 13.42 24.09
N GLY A 29 4.32 12.37 23.44
CA GLY A 29 5.71 11.92 23.48
C GLY A 29 6.67 12.93 22.82
N THR A 30 7.93 12.82 23.15
CA THR A 30 8.98 13.64 22.51
C THR A 30 9.16 13.20 21.07
N TYR A 31 9.08 14.17 20.14
CA TYR A 31 9.35 13.90 18.73
C TYR A 31 10.86 13.71 18.51
N VAL A 32 11.19 12.69 17.72
CA VAL A 32 12.57 12.39 17.33
C VAL A 32 12.63 12.39 15.79
N LYS A 33 13.54 13.19 15.25
CA LYS A 33 13.77 13.27 13.80
C LYS A 33 14.45 12.02 13.29
N ALA A 34 14.31 11.72 11.99
CA ALA A 34 14.90 10.55 11.39
C ALA A 34 16.42 10.45 11.60
N GLN A 35 17.14 11.57 11.52
CA GLN A 35 18.59 11.64 11.74
C GLN A 35 19.04 11.20 13.14
N ASP A 36 18.19 11.41 14.17
CA ASP A 36 18.48 11.06 15.56
C ASP A 36 17.82 9.72 15.95
N TRP A 37 16.92 9.22 15.10
CA TRP A 37 16.13 8.03 15.36
C TRP A 37 16.98 6.77 15.45
N ASP A 38 17.93 6.60 14.54
CA ASP A 38 18.80 5.42 14.51
C ASP A 38 19.67 5.31 15.76
N GLN A 39 20.11 6.44 16.30
CA GLN A 39 20.84 6.45 17.58
C GLN A 39 19.94 6.00 18.73
N LEU A 40 18.70 6.51 18.78
CA LEU A 40 17.74 6.15 19.83
C LEU A 40 17.39 4.66 19.81
N VAL A 41 17.11 4.10 18.62
CA VAL A 41 16.65 2.70 18.51
C VAL A 41 17.77 1.68 18.66
N ASN A 42 19.02 2.11 18.53
CA ASN A 42 20.18 1.24 18.83
C ASN A 42 20.52 1.17 20.33
N ASP A 43 19.91 1.99 21.18
CA ASP A 43 20.09 1.93 22.62
C ASP A 43 19.35 0.68 23.18
N PRO A 44 20.06 -0.28 23.79
CA PRO A 44 19.46 -1.52 24.29
C PRO A 44 18.44 -1.30 25.41
N ASP A 45 18.46 -0.14 26.08
CA ASP A 45 17.50 0.22 27.12
C ASP A 45 16.21 0.82 26.58
N VAL A 46 16.08 0.95 25.25
CA VAL A 46 14.88 1.45 24.58
C VAL A 46 13.96 0.30 24.18
N LEU A 47 12.74 0.33 24.66
CA LEU A 47 11.66 -0.51 24.14
C LEU A 47 11.10 0.15 22.88
N LEU A 48 11.45 -0.38 21.71
CA LEU A 48 10.93 0.08 20.43
C LEU A 48 9.62 -0.63 20.09
N ILE A 49 8.55 0.11 19.84
CA ILE A 49 7.21 -0.42 19.59
C ILE A 49 6.69 0.03 18.22
N ASP A 50 6.27 -0.92 17.40
CA ASP A 50 5.51 -0.65 16.19
C ASP A 50 4.02 -0.50 16.54
N THR A 51 3.47 0.70 16.44
CA THR A 51 2.06 0.96 16.80
C THR A 51 1.08 0.67 15.66
N ARG A 52 1.56 0.01 14.59
CA ARG A 52 0.74 -0.42 13.48
C ARG A 52 0.02 -1.73 13.81
N ASN A 53 -0.86 -2.14 12.92
CA ASN A 53 -1.50 -3.44 13.04
C ASN A 53 -0.57 -4.55 12.51
N ASP A 54 -0.77 -5.78 12.95
CA ASP A 54 0.02 -6.96 12.61
C ASP A 54 0.23 -7.17 11.10
N TYR A 55 -0.82 -6.97 10.28
CA TYR A 55 -0.71 -7.11 8.83
C TYR A 55 0.18 -6.02 8.17
N GLU A 56 0.38 -4.89 8.83
CA GLU A 56 1.31 -3.84 8.37
C GLU A 56 2.74 -4.19 8.79
N CYS A 57 2.92 -4.69 10.03
CA CYS A 57 4.21 -5.11 10.57
C CYS A 57 4.78 -6.30 9.80
N SER A 58 3.91 -7.22 9.36
CA SER A 58 4.31 -8.46 8.69
C SER A 58 5.14 -8.27 7.43
N ILE A 59 4.99 -7.15 6.71
CA ILE A 59 5.73 -6.88 5.45
C ILE A 59 6.93 -5.95 5.63
N GLY A 60 7.11 -5.36 6.80
CA GLY A 60 8.25 -4.49 7.10
C GLY A 60 8.10 -3.79 8.44
N SER A 61 9.22 -3.64 9.16
CA SER A 61 9.31 -2.95 10.45
C SER A 61 10.75 -2.50 10.72
N PHE A 62 10.98 -1.72 11.78
CA PHE A 62 12.33 -1.46 12.25
C PHE A 62 12.90 -2.70 12.93
N LYS A 63 14.19 -2.95 12.73
CA LYS A 63 14.91 -4.04 13.38
C LYS A 63 14.80 -3.90 14.91
N GLY A 64 14.40 -4.97 15.58
CA GLY A 64 14.24 -5.00 17.04
C GLY A 64 12.93 -4.39 17.56
N ALA A 65 12.05 -3.93 16.69
CA ALA A 65 10.75 -3.44 17.10
C ALA A 65 9.83 -4.57 17.58
N VAL A 66 9.11 -4.31 18.65
CA VAL A 66 8.07 -5.19 19.18
C VAL A 66 6.77 -4.92 18.41
N ASP A 67 6.19 -5.99 17.83
CA ASP A 67 4.85 -5.99 17.31
C ASP A 67 3.86 -6.30 18.44
N PRO A 68 2.91 -5.41 18.77
CA PRO A 68 1.87 -5.68 19.75
C PRO A 68 0.85 -6.74 19.32
N HIS A 69 0.95 -7.27 18.10
CA HIS A 69 0.02 -8.22 17.49
C HIS A 69 -1.44 -7.77 17.51
N THR A 70 -1.65 -6.47 17.32
CA THR A 70 -3.00 -5.89 17.29
C THR A 70 -3.60 -5.96 15.88
N THR A 71 -4.85 -6.35 15.79
CA THR A 71 -5.61 -6.36 14.52
C THR A 71 -6.21 -4.98 14.24
N SER A 72 -6.39 -4.20 15.28
CA SER A 72 -6.85 -2.81 15.20
C SER A 72 -6.23 -1.97 16.31
N PHE A 73 -6.08 -0.67 16.08
CA PHE A 73 -5.52 0.25 17.07
C PHE A 73 -6.37 0.37 18.35
N ARG A 74 -7.61 -0.12 18.34
CA ARG A 74 -8.45 -0.23 19.57
C ARG A 74 -7.92 -1.22 20.58
N GLU A 75 -7.14 -2.19 20.16
CA GLU A 75 -6.54 -3.21 21.03
C GLU A 75 -5.25 -2.72 21.70
N PHE A 76 -4.65 -1.65 21.16
CA PHE A 76 -3.39 -1.11 21.66
C PHE A 76 -3.40 -0.72 23.14
N PRO A 77 -4.46 -0.11 23.71
CA PRO A 77 -4.54 0.15 25.16
C PRO A 77 -4.44 -1.11 26.02
N GLN A 78 -4.96 -2.24 25.55
CA GLN A 78 -4.85 -3.52 26.26
C GLN A 78 -3.40 -4.00 26.28
N TYR A 79 -2.70 -3.90 25.15
CA TYR A 79 -1.26 -4.19 25.08
C TYR A 79 -0.47 -3.34 26.07
N VAL A 80 -0.68 -2.01 26.10
CA VAL A 80 0.02 -1.12 27.04
C VAL A 80 -0.23 -1.50 28.49
N ARG A 81 -1.47 -1.84 28.86
CA ARG A 81 -1.80 -2.30 30.21
C ARG A 81 -1.17 -3.64 30.58
N SER A 82 -0.96 -4.52 29.59
CA SER A 82 -0.28 -5.82 29.83
C SER A 82 1.22 -5.68 30.04
N GLN A 83 1.82 -4.56 29.60
CA GLN A 83 3.21 -4.25 29.88
C GLN A 83 3.36 -3.90 31.38
N ARG A 84 3.50 -4.93 32.17
CA ARG A 84 3.80 -4.81 33.60
C ARG A 84 5.27 -4.46 33.78
N ASP A 85 5.67 -3.27 33.39
CA ASP A 85 6.98 -2.77 33.73
C ASP A 85 6.90 -2.10 35.11
N PRO A 86 7.51 -2.68 36.15
CA PRO A 86 7.62 -2.05 37.45
C PRO A 86 8.43 -0.75 37.36
N ASP A 87 9.30 -0.62 36.37
CA ASP A 87 10.12 0.55 36.14
C ASP A 87 9.61 1.39 34.96
N LYS A 88 8.63 2.28 35.26
CA LYS A 88 8.14 3.29 34.30
C LYS A 88 9.21 4.34 33.90
N GLN A 89 10.44 4.14 34.27
CA GLN A 89 11.60 4.93 33.84
C GLN A 89 12.18 4.45 32.51
N LYS A 90 11.85 3.21 32.08
CA LYS A 90 12.30 2.67 30.80
C LYS A 90 11.96 3.61 29.64
N LYS A 91 12.91 3.79 28.74
CA LYS A 91 12.68 4.55 27.53
C LYS A 91 11.77 3.76 26.59
N VAL A 92 10.70 4.38 26.10
CA VAL A 92 9.78 3.81 25.11
C VAL A 92 9.84 4.64 23.86
N ALA A 93 10.22 4.07 22.74
CA ALA A 93 10.19 4.70 21.44
C ALA A 93 9.14 4.02 20.56
N MET A 94 8.41 4.79 19.77
CA MET A 94 7.34 4.25 18.95
C MET A 94 7.26 4.90 17.59
N PHE A 95 6.74 4.17 16.63
CA PHE A 95 6.54 4.64 15.26
C PHE A 95 5.26 4.06 14.64
N CYS A 96 4.80 4.69 13.58
CA CYS A 96 3.77 4.16 12.68
C CYS A 96 4.02 4.69 11.26
N THR A 97 3.10 4.45 10.34
CA THR A 97 3.22 4.85 8.92
C THR A 97 3.49 6.36 8.76
N GLY A 98 2.67 7.21 9.36
CA GLY A 98 2.74 8.68 9.21
C GLY A 98 2.73 9.47 10.53
N GLY A 99 2.98 8.83 11.68
CA GLY A 99 3.05 9.49 12.99
C GLY A 99 1.71 9.60 13.74
N ILE A 100 0.57 9.57 13.06
CA ILE A 100 -0.76 9.89 13.64
C ILE A 100 -1.18 8.95 14.78
N ARG A 101 -0.90 7.64 14.67
CA ARG A 101 -1.20 6.70 15.77
C ARG A 101 -0.29 6.94 16.97
N CYS A 102 0.96 7.36 16.71
CA CYS A 102 1.93 7.63 17.76
C CYS A 102 1.51 8.81 18.65
N GLU A 103 0.83 9.82 18.10
CA GLU A 103 0.29 10.92 18.89
C GLU A 103 -0.56 10.42 20.06
N LYS A 104 -1.53 9.56 19.77
CA LYS A 104 -2.41 8.99 20.80
C LYS A 104 -1.73 7.91 21.64
N ALA A 105 -0.89 7.06 21.03
CA ALA A 105 -0.16 6.01 21.73
C ALA A 105 0.79 6.61 22.78
N SER A 106 1.58 7.60 22.42
CA SER A 106 2.54 8.25 23.32
C SER A 106 1.84 9.02 24.45
N ALA A 107 0.74 9.73 24.11
CA ALA A 107 -0.12 10.37 25.11
C ALA A 107 -0.64 9.35 26.12
N TYR A 108 -1.07 8.19 25.65
CA TYR A 108 -1.58 7.11 26.50
C TYR A 108 -0.48 6.50 27.39
N PHE A 109 0.73 6.25 26.86
CA PHE A 109 1.87 5.80 27.68
C PHE A 109 2.19 6.82 28.78
N LYS A 110 2.23 8.11 28.47
CA LYS A 110 2.43 9.15 29.49
C LYS A 110 1.31 9.17 30.54
N HIS A 111 0.06 9.00 30.12
CA HIS A 111 -1.07 8.89 31.03
C HIS A 111 -0.96 7.66 31.95
N GLN A 112 -0.37 6.56 31.48
CA GLN A 112 -0.05 5.38 32.29
C GLN A 112 1.16 5.59 33.21
N GLY A 113 1.81 6.76 33.19
CA GLY A 113 2.90 7.15 34.07
C GLY A 113 4.30 6.91 33.54
N PHE A 114 4.47 6.51 32.27
CA PHE A 114 5.78 6.45 31.63
C PHE A 114 6.36 7.84 31.42
N LYS A 115 7.62 8.07 31.81
CA LYS A 115 8.25 9.39 31.74
C LYS A 115 8.96 9.62 30.42
N ASN A 116 9.71 8.62 29.95
CA ASN A 116 10.58 8.70 28.78
C ASN A 116 9.89 8.09 27.56
N VAL A 117 9.05 8.85 26.89
CA VAL A 117 8.26 8.40 25.74
C VAL A 117 8.63 9.21 24.52
N PHE A 118 9.08 8.54 23.48
CA PHE A 118 9.57 9.09 22.22
C PHE A 118 8.73 8.61 21.05
N GLN A 119 8.63 9.41 20.01
CA GLN A 119 7.93 9.04 18.77
C GLN A 119 8.65 9.56 17.54
N LEU A 120 8.66 8.77 16.47
CA LEU A 120 9.27 9.13 15.19
C LEU A 120 8.46 10.24 14.50
N GLU A 121 9.08 11.39 14.28
CA GLU A 121 8.46 12.54 13.64
C GLU A 121 8.12 12.25 12.17
N GLY A 122 6.83 12.38 11.84
CA GLY A 122 6.33 12.08 10.48
C GLY A 122 6.31 10.58 10.12
N GLY A 123 6.67 9.69 11.06
CA GLY A 123 6.63 8.25 10.92
C GLY A 123 7.57 7.68 9.86
N ILE A 124 7.31 6.44 9.45
CA ILE A 124 8.13 5.68 8.48
C ILE A 124 8.26 6.44 7.15
N ILE A 125 7.19 7.11 6.71
CA ILE A 125 7.21 7.84 5.42
C ILE A 125 8.28 8.93 5.43
N ASN A 126 8.32 9.75 6.49
CA ASN A 126 9.30 10.82 6.60
C ASN A 126 10.71 10.27 6.81
N TYR A 127 10.87 9.21 7.63
CA TYR A 127 12.12 8.50 7.82
C TYR A 127 12.70 7.99 6.50
N ALA A 128 11.91 7.22 5.74
CA ALA A 128 12.35 6.66 4.47
C ALA A 128 12.75 7.74 3.44
N LYS A 129 12.04 8.87 3.43
CA LYS A 129 12.37 10.01 2.59
C LYS A 129 13.74 10.59 2.96
N GLN A 130 13.97 10.88 4.25
CA GLN A 130 15.22 11.50 4.72
C GLN A 130 16.42 10.57 4.54
N ILE A 131 16.30 9.28 4.90
CA ILE A 131 17.36 8.28 4.69
C ILE A 131 17.75 8.18 3.22
N LYS A 132 16.77 8.22 2.32
CA LYS A 132 17.03 8.20 0.88
C LYS A 132 17.71 9.48 0.35
N GLU A 133 17.29 10.65 0.85
CA GLU A 133 17.89 11.94 0.48
C GLU A 133 19.32 12.07 0.98
N GLU A 134 19.65 11.52 2.14
CA GLU A 134 20.97 11.55 2.75
C GLU A 134 21.87 10.37 2.31
N GLY A 135 21.34 9.39 1.57
CA GLY A 135 22.07 8.21 1.12
C GLY A 135 22.51 7.28 2.24
N LEU A 136 21.78 7.26 3.36
CA LEU A 136 22.05 6.42 4.52
C LEU A 136 21.41 5.04 4.41
N GLU A 137 21.97 4.07 5.17
CA GLU A 137 21.39 2.74 5.30
C GLU A 137 20.15 2.77 6.19
N SER A 138 19.05 2.20 5.70
CA SER A 138 17.80 2.14 6.47
C SER A 138 17.86 1.10 7.59
N LYS A 139 17.40 1.47 8.77
CA LYS A 139 17.12 0.53 9.89
C LYS A 139 15.72 -0.08 9.79
N PHE A 140 14.86 0.48 8.95
CA PHE A 140 13.60 -0.15 8.57
C PHE A 140 13.85 -1.16 7.47
N ILE A 141 13.30 -2.37 7.60
CA ILE A 141 13.43 -3.47 6.65
C ILE A 141 12.09 -3.83 6.03
N GLY A 142 12.11 -4.11 4.72
CA GLY A 142 10.95 -4.53 3.96
C GLY A 142 10.13 -3.39 3.37
N LYS A 143 8.81 -3.56 3.40
CA LYS A 143 7.82 -2.60 2.89
C LYS A 143 7.08 -1.89 4.01
N ASN A 144 6.82 -0.60 3.80
CA ASN A 144 5.83 0.12 4.59
C ASN A 144 4.45 -0.05 3.97
N PHE A 145 3.48 -0.58 4.73
CA PHE A 145 2.10 -0.68 4.28
C PHE A 145 1.49 0.72 4.11
N VAL A 146 0.82 0.95 2.97
CA VAL A 146 0.12 2.20 2.67
C VAL A 146 -1.36 1.93 2.38
N PHE A 147 -2.24 2.87 2.80
CA PHE A 147 -3.69 2.71 2.73
C PHE A 147 -4.28 3.19 1.41
N ASP A 148 -3.57 2.93 0.30
CA ASP A 148 -4.04 3.20 -1.05
C ASP A 148 -3.87 1.95 -1.94
N HIS A 149 -4.11 2.09 -3.26
CA HIS A 149 -4.05 0.95 -4.18
C HIS A 149 -2.70 0.25 -4.29
N ARG A 150 -1.62 0.88 -3.82
CA ARG A 150 -0.28 0.27 -3.80
C ARG A 150 -0.15 -0.80 -2.73
N LEU A 151 -0.93 -0.71 -1.65
CA LEU A 151 -0.92 -1.57 -0.45
C LEU A 151 0.46 -1.74 0.21
N GLY A 152 1.51 -1.14 -0.35
CA GLY A 152 2.87 -1.16 0.19
C GLY A 152 3.82 -0.32 -0.63
N GLU A 153 4.78 0.30 0.05
CA GLU A 153 5.89 1.05 -0.53
C GLU A 153 7.21 0.43 -0.06
N ARG A 154 8.04 0.01 -1.01
CA ARG A 154 9.30 -0.66 -0.71
C ARG A 154 10.32 0.33 -0.18
N ILE A 155 10.92 0.00 0.97
CA ILE A 155 11.99 0.79 1.59
C ILE A 155 13.33 0.09 1.42
N THR A 156 13.39 -1.22 1.69
CA THR A 156 14.58 -2.05 1.41
C THR A 156 14.20 -3.28 0.58
N ASP A 157 15.19 -3.96 0.01
CA ASP A 157 14.96 -5.13 -0.85
C ASP A 157 14.64 -6.41 -0.05
N ASP A 158 14.66 -6.34 1.26
CA ASP A 158 14.34 -7.47 2.13
C ASP A 158 12.87 -7.86 1.98
N ILE A 159 12.63 -9.18 1.96
CA ILE A 159 11.29 -9.77 2.01
C ILE A 159 11.19 -10.57 3.31
N ILE A 160 10.49 -10.02 4.29
CA ILE A 160 10.35 -10.62 5.63
C ILE A 160 9.06 -11.41 5.81
N ALA A 161 8.12 -11.29 4.86
CA ALA A 161 6.84 -11.99 4.88
C ALA A 161 6.85 -13.24 4.00
N GLN A 162 5.77 -14.02 4.11
CA GLN A 162 5.56 -15.24 3.34
C GLN A 162 4.15 -15.25 2.74
N CYS A 163 4.02 -15.88 1.57
CA CYS A 163 2.73 -16.13 0.95
C CYS A 163 1.82 -16.94 1.88
N HIS A 164 0.62 -16.46 2.14
CA HIS A 164 -0.33 -17.12 3.05
C HIS A 164 -0.90 -18.44 2.50
N GLN A 165 -0.60 -18.79 1.25
CA GLN A 165 -1.06 -20.02 0.62
C GLN A 165 0.05 -21.07 0.50
N CYS A 166 1.24 -20.73 0.04
CA CYS A 166 2.33 -21.69 -0.18
C CYS A 166 3.53 -21.53 0.75
N GLY A 167 3.65 -20.41 1.47
CA GLY A 167 4.76 -20.17 2.39
C GLY A 167 6.04 -19.61 1.75
N GLU A 168 6.10 -19.47 0.42
CA GLU A 168 7.23 -18.86 -0.25
C GLU A 168 7.41 -17.38 0.16
N PRO A 169 8.65 -16.87 0.19
CA PRO A 169 8.91 -15.47 0.50
C PRO A 169 8.11 -14.52 -0.40
N CYS A 170 7.28 -13.70 0.21
CA CYS A 170 6.41 -12.77 -0.50
C CYS A 170 5.91 -11.68 0.46
N ASP A 171 5.87 -10.44 -0.01
CA ASP A 171 5.37 -9.29 0.73
C ASP A 171 4.30 -8.49 -0.05
N THR A 172 3.64 -9.16 -0.99
CA THR A 172 2.60 -8.55 -1.82
C THR A 172 1.23 -8.79 -1.20
N HIS A 173 0.65 -7.72 -0.65
CA HIS A 173 -0.74 -7.72 -0.21
C HIS A 173 -1.70 -7.64 -1.38
N VAL A 174 -2.73 -8.45 -1.34
CA VAL A 174 -3.84 -8.44 -2.29
C VAL A 174 -5.18 -8.52 -1.55
N ASN A 175 -6.23 -8.01 -2.16
CA ASN A 175 -7.59 -8.27 -1.72
C ASN A 175 -8.15 -9.44 -2.53
N CYS A 176 -8.84 -10.37 -1.86
CA CYS A 176 -9.49 -11.48 -2.53
C CYS A 176 -10.40 -10.99 -3.67
N ALA A 177 -10.26 -11.60 -4.86
CA ALA A 177 -11.05 -11.23 -6.04
C ALA A 177 -12.56 -11.43 -5.84
N ASN A 178 -12.95 -12.34 -4.95
CA ASN A 178 -14.34 -12.44 -4.53
C ASN A 178 -14.73 -11.22 -3.68
N GLU A 179 -15.47 -10.28 -4.27
CA GLU A 179 -15.88 -9.03 -3.62
C GLU A 179 -16.73 -9.24 -2.36
N ALA A 180 -17.44 -10.37 -2.24
CA ALA A 180 -18.16 -10.70 -1.02
C ALA A 180 -17.21 -11.07 0.13
N CYS A 181 -16.07 -11.65 -0.19
CA CYS A 181 -15.00 -11.98 0.76
C CYS A 181 -14.09 -10.78 1.03
N HIS A 182 -13.48 -10.23 -0.02
CA HIS A 182 -12.58 -9.08 0.00
C HIS A 182 -11.49 -9.14 1.09
N LEU A 183 -11.05 -10.35 1.45
CA LEU A 183 -10.02 -10.59 2.46
C LEU A 183 -8.69 -9.99 1.98
N LEU A 184 -8.04 -9.19 2.82
CA LEU A 184 -6.67 -8.73 2.60
C LEU A 184 -5.70 -9.80 3.10
N PHE A 185 -4.80 -10.29 2.21
CA PHE A 185 -3.82 -11.33 2.53
C PHE A 185 -2.57 -11.19 1.66
N ILE A 186 -1.52 -11.94 1.99
CA ILE A 186 -0.27 -11.95 1.21
C ILE A 186 -0.31 -13.11 0.23
N GLN A 187 -0.06 -12.84 -1.06
CA GLN A 187 -0.10 -13.83 -2.11
C GLN A 187 1.03 -13.63 -3.11
N CYS A 188 1.79 -14.67 -3.41
CA CYS A 188 2.81 -14.65 -4.47
C CYS A 188 2.18 -14.81 -5.85
N ASP A 189 2.91 -14.41 -6.90
CA ASP A 189 2.42 -14.43 -8.29
C ASP A 189 1.95 -15.85 -8.72
N SER A 190 2.69 -16.90 -8.34
CA SER A 190 2.32 -18.28 -8.65
C SER A 190 1.00 -18.72 -8.02
N CYS A 191 0.75 -18.30 -6.76
CA CYS A 191 -0.53 -18.56 -6.09
C CYS A 191 -1.65 -17.66 -6.63
N ALA A 192 -1.34 -16.42 -7.00
CA ALA A 192 -2.29 -15.51 -7.62
C ALA A 192 -2.81 -16.07 -8.97
N GLU A 193 -1.91 -16.62 -9.78
CA GLU A 193 -2.29 -17.27 -11.04
C GLU A 193 -3.15 -18.53 -10.80
N LYS A 194 -2.73 -19.42 -9.89
CA LYS A 194 -3.46 -20.67 -9.58
C LYS A 194 -4.83 -20.43 -8.96
N MET A 195 -4.97 -19.41 -8.13
CA MET A 195 -6.14 -19.12 -7.31
C MET A 195 -6.92 -17.91 -7.83
N GLU A 196 -6.57 -17.38 -8.99
CA GLU A 196 -7.22 -16.22 -9.63
C GLU A 196 -7.41 -15.05 -8.67
N ASN A 197 -6.36 -14.73 -7.92
CA ASN A 197 -6.35 -13.72 -6.85
C ASN A 197 -7.36 -13.99 -5.72
N CYS A 198 -7.84 -15.20 -5.57
CA CYS A 198 -8.75 -15.60 -4.49
C CYS A 198 -7.99 -16.21 -3.30
N CYS A 199 -8.52 -16.03 -2.10
CA CYS A 199 -7.94 -16.57 -0.88
C CYS A 199 -8.26 -18.06 -0.66
N SER A 200 -9.27 -18.62 -1.34
CA SER A 200 -9.71 -20.01 -1.22
C SER A 200 -10.38 -20.52 -2.49
N THR A 201 -10.47 -21.85 -2.64
CA THR A 201 -11.18 -22.49 -3.75
C THR A 201 -12.66 -22.09 -3.79
N SER A 202 -13.31 -21.97 -2.64
CA SER A 202 -14.70 -21.50 -2.57
C SER A 202 -14.87 -20.06 -3.10
N CYS A 203 -13.86 -19.21 -2.92
CA CYS A 203 -13.85 -17.88 -3.52
C CYS A 203 -13.66 -17.94 -5.04
N VAL A 204 -12.79 -18.85 -5.54
CA VAL A 204 -12.63 -19.09 -6.98
C VAL A 204 -13.96 -19.54 -7.59
N GLU A 205 -14.63 -20.53 -7.00
CA GLU A 205 -15.95 -20.97 -7.44
C GLU A 205 -16.97 -19.81 -7.48
N THR A 206 -16.91 -18.93 -6.50
CA THR A 206 -17.85 -17.80 -6.38
C THR A 206 -17.67 -16.77 -7.50
N ILE A 207 -16.46 -16.47 -7.94
CA ILE A 207 -16.23 -15.48 -9.00
C ILE A 207 -16.70 -15.94 -10.37
N TYR A 208 -16.90 -17.25 -10.57
CA TYR A 208 -17.47 -17.83 -11.80
C TYR A 208 -19.00 -17.90 -11.81
N LEU A 209 -19.67 -17.60 -10.70
CA LEU A 209 -21.13 -17.56 -10.67
C LEU A 209 -21.65 -16.34 -11.48
N PRO A 210 -22.91 -16.42 -11.98
CA PRO A 210 -23.55 -15.27 -12.58
C PRO A 210 -23.53 -14.04 -11.66
N LEU A 211 -23.34 -12.85 -12.22
CA LEU A 211 -23.23 -11.59 -11.45
C LEU A 211 -24.39 -11.38 -10.47
N GLU A 212 -25.61 -11.72 -10.88
CA GLU A 212 -26.80 -11.63 -10.01
C GLU A 212 -26.67 -12.50 -8.77
N GLU A 213 -26.13 -13.72 -8.90
CA GLU A 213 -25.92 -14.63 -7.78
C GLU A 213 -24.80 -14.13 -6.87
N GLN A 214 -23.71 -13.60 -7.43
CA GLN A 214 -22.64 -12.95 -6.65
C GLN A 214 -23.17 -11.75 -5.86
N GLU A 215 -24.05 -10.93 -6.46
CA GLU A 215 -24.70 -9.80 -5.80
C GLU A 215 -25.64 -10.27 -4.70
N ASN A 216 -26.43 -11.33 -4.94
CA ASN A 216 -27.31 -11.89 -3.93
C ASN A 216 -26.52 -12.45 -2.73
N ARG A 217 -25.39 -13.10 -2.94
CA ARG A 217 -24.48 -13.55 -1.86
C ARG A 217 -23.88 -12.38 -1.06
N ARG A 218 -23.74 -11.20 -1.65
CA ARG A 218 -23.27 -9.97 -0.97
C ARG A 218 -24.37 -9.30 -0.14
N LYS A 219 -25.65 -9.47 -0.50
CA LYS A 219 -26.77 -8.86 0.21
C LYS A 219 -26.84 -9.39 1.64
N GLY A 220 -26.81 -8.50 2.62
CA GLY A 220 -26.86 -8.83 4.03
C GLY A 220 -25.53 -9.14 4.70
N LEU A 221 -24.43 -9.27 3.95
CA LEU A 221 -23.11 -9.33 4.54
C LEU A 221 -22.71 -7.95 5.06
N LYS A 222 -22.50 -7.84 6.37
CA LYS A 222 -21.88 -6.63 6.93
C LYS A 222 -20.41 -6.63 6.54
N ASN A 223 -20.09 -6.01 5.42
CA ASN A 223 -18.70 -5.89 4.89
C ASN A 223 -17.67 -5.38 5.91
N GLY A 224 -18.13 -4.79 7.03
CA GLY A 224 -17.25 -4.28 8.08
C GLY A 224 -16.41 -5.34 8.81
N ASN A 225 -16.91 -6.56 8.95
CA ASN A 225 -16.20 -7.60 9.73
C ASN A 225 -15.18 -8.39 8.90
N MET A 226 -15.37 -8.52 7.59
CA MET A 226 -14.47 -9.29 6.70
C MET A 226 -13.17 -8.53 6.40
N ILE A 227 -13.25 -7.20 6.29
CA ILE A 227 -12.06 -6.33 6.02
C ILE A 227 -11.02 -6.41 7.15
N PHE A 228 -11.41 -6.78 8.35
CA PHE A 228 -10.52 -6.84 9.52
C PHE A 228 -9.91 -8.22 9.80
N GLN A 229 -10.24 -9.24 9.03
CA GLN A 229 -9.64 -10.59 9.21
C GLN A 229 -8.22 -10.74 8.62
N LYS A 230 -7.80 -9.83 7.74
CA LYS A 230 -6.44 -9.51 7.28
C LYS A 230 -5.42 -10.64 7.47
N GLY A 231 -5.52 -11.66 6.64
CA GLY A 231 -4.61 -12.82 6.69
C GLY A 231 -4.91 -13.87 7.77
N LYS A 232 -5.88 -13.64 8.64
CA LYS A 232 -6.25 -14.57 9.73
C LYS A 232 -7.42 -15.50 9.38
N SER A 233 -7.80 -15.60 8.11
CA SER A 233 -8.88 -16.50 7.68
C SER A 233 -8.46 -17.97 7.83
N PRO A 234 -9.37 -18.85 8.34
CA PRO A 234 -9.16 -20.30 8.35
C PRO A 234 -8.95 -20.90 6.95
N ALA A 235 -9.40 -20.18 5.91
CA ALA A 235 -9.24 -20.60 4.51
C ALA A 235 -7.79 -20.51 4.01
N LEU A 236 -6.90 -19.80 4.71
CA LEU A 236 -5.49 -19.71 4.35
C LEU A 236 -4.75 -20.93 4.86
N THR A 237 -4.06 -21.63 3.95
CA THR A 237 -3.37 -22.89 4.24
C THR A 237 -2.06 -22.71 5.00
N PHE A 238 -1.38 -21.61 4.75
CA PHE A 238 -0.12 -21.29 5.42
C PHE A 238 -0.33 -20.15 6.42
N LYS A 239 -0.05 -20.41 7.68
CA LYS A 239 -0.08 -19.40 8.75
C LYS A 239 1.35 -19.02 9.10
N GLN A 240 1.65 -17.73 9.10
CA GLN A 240 2.92 -17.25 9.65
C GLN A 240 3.02 -17.73 11.10
N ASN A 241 4.11 -18.42 11.42
CA ASN A 241 4.44 -18.72 12.81
C ASN A 241 4.78 -17.39 13.49
N SER A 242 3.92 -16.94 14.38
CA SER A 242 4.10 -15.72 15.19
C SER A 242 5.32 -15.79 16.14
N GLU A 243 5.95 -16.96 16.25
CA GLU A 243 7.10 -17.19 17.13
C GLU A 243 8.44 -17.13 16.38
N ARG A 244 8.44 -16.95 15.05
CA ARG A 244 9.67 -16.87 14.27
C ARG A 244 10.29 -15.49 14.43
N ASN A 245 11.40 -15.41 15.15
CA ASN A 245 12.18 -14.18 15.23
C ASN A 245 12.99 -13.99 13.93
N ILE A 246 12.33 -13.54 12.88
CA ILE A 246 12.89 -13.34 11.53
C ILE A 246 14.12 -12.42 11.60
N PHE A 247 14.16 -11.51 12.54
CA PHE A 247 15.29 -10.61 12.74
C PHE A 247 16.56 -11.33 13.18
N GLU A 248 16.44 -12.42 13.97
CA GLU A 248 17.59 -13.28 14.34
C GLU A 248 18.08 -14.09 13.15
N GLU A 249 17.17 -14.60 12.30
CA GLU A 249 17.55 -15.36 11.11
C GLU A 249 18.28 -14.49 10.07
N ILE A 250 17.88 -13.22 9.92
CA ILE A 250 18.55 -12.26 9.02
C ILE A 250 19.93 -11.88 9.58
N ALA A 251 20.05 -11.70 10.90
CA ALA A 251 21.32 -11.36 11.53
C ALA A 251 22.35 -12.49 11.48
N GLN A 252 21.92 -13.75 11.38
CA GLN A 252 22.79 -14.93 11.32
C GLN A 252 23.21 -15.32 9.89
N LYS A 253 22.61 -14.73 8.84
CA LYS A 253 23.08 -14.97 7.48
C LYS A 253 24.41 -14.26 7.26
N PRO A 254 25.53 -14.98 7.01
CA PRO A 254 26.78 -14.33 6.64
C PRO A 254 26.51 -13.52 5.37
N VAL A 255 26.96 -12.27 5.39
CA VAL A 255 27.01 -11.45 4.17
C VAL A 255 27.93 -12.15 3.18
N LYS A 256 27.38 -13.02 2.36
CA LYS A 256 28.08 -13.51 1.19
C LYS A 256 28.15 -12.33 0.23
N VAL A 257 29.29 -11.68 0.21
CA VAL A 257 29.75 -10.93 -0.95
C VAL A 257 29.90 -11.95 -2.08
N SER A 258 28.83 -12.35 -2.67
CA SER A 258 28.82 -13.21 -3.84
C SER A 258 28.91 -12.32 -5.06
N ALA A 259 29.93 -12.67 -5.87
CA ALA A 259 30.15 -12.20 -7.22
C ALA A 259 28.83 -11.87 -7.92
N VAL A 260 28.84 -10.72 -8.59
CA VAL A 260 27.85 -10.21 -9.52
C VAL A 260 27.33 -11.37 -10.39
N THR A 261 26.30 -12.04 -9.92
CA THR A 261 25.49 -12.92 -10.78
C THR A 261 24.60 -11.97 -11.56
N GLN A 262 24.76 -11.96 -12.86
CA GLN A 262 23.96 -11.21 -13.80
C GLN A 262 22.48 -11.52 -13.55
N ILE A 263 21.86 -10.71 -12.73
CA ILE A 263 20.40 -10.64 -12.68
C ILE A 263 20.02 -10.11 -14.05
N ARG A 264 19.40 -10.97 -14.86
CA ARG A 264 18.67 -10.51 -16.04
C ARG A 264 17.80 -9.35 -15.56
N LYS A 265 18.23 -8.15 -15.89
CA LYS A 265 17.44 -6.93 -15.78
C LYS A 265 16.17 -7.17 -16.58
N ARG A 266 15.11 -7.67 -15.96
CA ARG A 266 13.78 -7.26 -16.37
C ARG A 266 13.80 -5.74 -16.18
N LYS A 267 13.95 -5.02 -17.28
CA LYS A 267 13.65 -3.60 -17.32
C LYS A 267 12.23 -3.43 -16.81
N LEU A 268 12.05 -3.12 -15.54
CA LEU A 268 10.96 -2.26 -15.13
C LEU A 268 11.29 -0.90 -15.74
N THR A 269 10.96 -0.74 -17.00
CA THR A 269 10.75 0.56 -17.57
C THR A 269 9.53 1.11 -16.89
N THR A 270 9.72 1.91 -15.86
CA THR A 270 8.77 2.96 -15.49
C THR A 270 8.73 3.88 -16.71
N GLU A 271 7.96 3.48 -17.72
CA GLU A 271 7.66 4.33 -18.86
C GLU A 271 6.99 5.57 -18.25
N ARG A 272 7.66 6.69 -18.36
CA ARG A 272 7.18 7.97 -17.82
C ARG A 272 5.93 8.34 -18.59
N LYS A 273 4.77 8.14 -17.98
CA LYS A 273 3.47 8.50 -18.58
C LYS A 273 3.30 10.00 -18.53
N ILE A 274 3.30 10.64 -19.68
CA ILE A 274 3.11 12.08 -19.82
C ILE A 274 1.65 12.33 -20.22
N TYR A 275 0.91 13.03 -19.38
CA TYR A 275 -0.47 13.41 -19.70
C TYR A 275 -0.51 14.32 -20.92
N ILE A 276 -1.33 13.97 -21.93
CA ILE A 276 -1.45 14.73 -23.16
C ILE A 276 -2.86 15.23 -23.44
N GLY A 277 -3.93 14.65 -22.85
CA GLY A 277 -5.28 15.10 -23.10
C GLY A 277 -6.36 14.17 -22.55
N LYS A 278 -7.59 14.38 -23.03
CA LYS A 278 -8.78 13.63 -22.57
C LYS A 278 -9.70 13.21 -23.70
N GLY A 279 -10.45 12.12 -23.49
CA GLY A 279 -11.52 11.68 -24.35
C GLY A 279 -12.66 12.71 -24.43
N GLN A 280 -13.24 12.88 -25.59
CA GLN A 280 -14.42 13.72 -25.82
C GLN A 280 -15.62 12.93 -26.32
N HIS A 281 -15.40 12.03 -27.26
CA HIS A 281 -16.49 11.24 -27.85
C HIS A 281 -16.01 9.91 -28.41
N TYR A 282 -16.89 8.92 -28.49
CA TYR A 282 -16.62 7.64 -29.13
C TYR A 282 -17.69 7.27 -30.15
N PHE A 283 -17.27 7.12 -31.38
CA PHE A 283 -18.12 6.72 -32.50
C PHE A 283 -18.17 5.21 -32.60
N THR A 284 -19.14 4.60 -31.94
CA THR A 284 -19.23 3.14 -31.75
C THR A 284 -19.25 2.36 -33.07
N LYS A 285 -19.96 2.83 -34.10
CA LYS A 285 -20.04 2.14 -35.40
C LYS A 285 -18.72 2.17 -36.18
N ALA A 286 -17.95 3.22 -36.02
CA ALA A 286 -16.66 3.40 -36.69
C ALA A 286 -15.49 2.95 -35.88
N GLN A 287 -15.67 2.63 -34.59
CA GLN A 287 -14.63 2.35 -33.63
C GLN A 287 -13.58 3.47 -33.55
N VAL A 288 -14.00 4.71 -33.56
CA VAL A 288 -13.14 5.91 -33.55
C VAL A 288 -13.33 6.67 -32.26
N GLY A 289 -12.22 6.99 -31.59
CA GLY A 289 -12.18 7.87 -30.43
C GLY A 289 -11.83 9.29 -30.81
N GLN A 290 -12.54 10.28 -30.24
CA GLN A 290 -12.21 11.70 -30.34
C GLN A 290 -11.58 12.16 -29.04
N PHE A 291 -10.44 12.84 -29.13
CA PHE A 291 -9.68 13.35 -27.99
C PHE A 291 -9.36 14.83 -28.17
N LEU A 292 -9.35 15.56 -27.06
CA LEU A 292 -8.79 16.90 -26.99
C LEU A 292 -7.36 16.79 -26.49
N ILE A 293 -6.40 17.28 -27.26
CA ILE A 293 -5.01 17.40 -26.85
C ILE A 293 -4.84 18.66 -26.01
N GLU A 294 -4.33 18.53 -24.79
CA GLU A 294 -4.28 19.64 -23.81
C GLU A 294 -2.85 20.09 -23.48
N ASN A 295 -1.88 19.19 -23.56
CA ASN A 295 -0.58 19.49 -22.94
C ASN A 295 0.64 19.31 -23.87
N GLN A 296 0.78 18.20 -24.59
CA GLN A 296 1.91 17.93 -25.47
C GLN A 296 1.47 17.48 -26.86
N GLU A 297 2.39 17.51 -27.81
CA GLU A 297 2.13 17.04 -29.17
C GLU A 297 1.93 15.53 -29.21
N LEU A 298 0.98 15.08 -30.03
CA LEU A 298 0.70 13.68 -30.35
C LEU A 298 1.05 13.43 -31.82
N LYS A 299 1.85 12.36 -32.08
CA LYS A 299 2.25 11.96 -33.42
C LYS A 299 1.68 10.60 -33.79
N THR A 300 1.47 10.39 -35.08
CA THR A 300 1.22 9.05 -35.61
C THR A 300 2.40 8.14 -35.29
N GLY A 301 2.10 6.93 -34.77
CA GLY A 301 3.10 5.98 -34.29
C GLY A 301 3.46 6.11 -32.81
N ASP A 302 3.07 7.20 -32.14
CA ASP A 302 3.29 7.32 -30.68
C ASP A 302 2.55 6.20 -29.95
N THR A 303 3.20 5.68 -28.91
CA THR A 303 2.53 4.76 -27.98
C THR A 303 1.82 5.54 -26.91
N ILE A 304 0.51 5.29 -26.79
CA ILE A 304 -0.35 5.97 -25.84
C ILE A 304 -0.96 4.99 -24.84
N PHE A 305 -1.33 5.54 -23.71
CA PHE A 305 -2.02 4.84 -22.64
C PHE A 305 -3.30 5.59 -22.30
N ILE A 306 -4.45 4.93 -22.48
CA ILE A 306 -5.77 5.49 -22.18
C ILE A 306 -6.25 4.89 -20.87
N THR A 307 -6.73 5.74 -19.95
CA THR A 307 -7.21 5.29 -18.65
C THR A 307 -8.50 5.99 -18.27
N GLY A 308 -9.46 5.22 -17.78
CA GLY A 308 -10.74 5.72 -17.30
C GLY A 308 -11.43 4.75 -16.35
N PRO A 309 -12.41 5.24 -15.56
CA PRO A 309 -13.07 4.44 -14.50
C PRO A 309 -13.77 3.18 -14.99
N THR A 310 -14.18 3.17 -16.27
CA THR A 310 -14.90 2.06 -16.91
C THR A 310 -14.17 1.51 -18.13
N THR A 311 -13.27 2.29 -18.74
CA THR A 311 -12.44 1.88 -19.86
C THR A 311 -11.26 1.05 -19.40
N GLY A 312 -10.88 1.19 -18.10
CA GLY A 312 -9.72 0.51 -17.56
C GLY A 312 -8.41 1.18 -17.97
N ASN A 313 -7.41 0.38 -18.22
CA ASN A 313 -6.05 0.79 -18.59
C ASN A 313 -5.66 0.12 -19.90
N GLU A 314 -5.71 0.86 -20.99
CA GLU A 314 -5.45 0.34 -22.33
C GLU A 314 -4.22 0.99 -22.95
N LYS A 315 -3.33 0.18 -23.57
CA LYS A 315 -2.12 0.63 -24.26
C LYS A 315 -2.29 0.36 -25.75
N MET A 316 -2.03 1.38 -26.60
CA MET A 316 -2.09 1.22 -28.05
C MET A 316 -1.13 2.17 -28.76
N GLN A 317 -0.87 1.92 -30.05
CA GLN A 317 -0.21 2.87 -30.92
C GLN A 317 -1.23 3.71 -31.67
N VAL A 318 -0.92 5.00 -31.83
CA VAL A 318 -1.73 5.91 -32.63
C VAL A 318 -1.53 5.59 -34.13
N GLY A 319 -2.60 5.15 -34.76
CA GLY A 319 -2.65 4.95 -36.20
C GLY A 319 -2.85 6.26 -36.98
N THR A 320 -3.48 6.17 -38.14
CA THR A 320 -3.91 7.36 -38.91
C THR A 320 -4.81 8.25 -38.07
N MET A 321 -4.51 9.54 -38.06
CA MET A 321 -5.13 10.52 -37.19
C MET A 321 -5.72 11.64 -38.05
N LEU A 322 -6.96 12.03 -37.70
CA LEU A 322 -7.62 13.19 -38.34
C LEU A 322 -7.68 14.36 -37.35
N ILE A 323 -7.31 15.55 -37.80
CA ILE A 323 -7.50 16.80 -37.06
C ILE A 323 -8.55 17.62 -37.80
N ASN A 324 -9.67 17.93 -37.15
CA ASN A 324 -10.79 18.63 -37.76
C ASN A 324 -11.26 18.00 -39.09
N GLY A 325 -11.17 16.67 -39.20
CA GLY A 325 -11.60 15.92 -40.38
C GLY A 325 -10.56 15.80 -41.50
N VAL A 326 -9.36 16.35 -41.33
CA VAL A 326 -8.25 16.27 -42.30
C VAL A 326 -7.16 15.39 -41.75
N GLU A 327 -6.63 14.48 -42.58
CA GLU A 327 -5.54 13.58 -42.17
C GLU A 327 -4.27 14.39 -41.85
N ASN A 328 -3.67 14.09 -40.70
CA ASN A 328 -2.46 14.74 -40.21
C ASN A 328 -1.61 13.78 -39.39
N THR A 329 -0.31 13.99 -39.36
CA THR A 329 0.67 13.17 -38.63
C THR A 329 1.06 13.76 -37.28
N LEU A 330 0.67 15.03 -37.01
CA LEU A 330 1.04 15.77 -35.81
C LEU A 330 -0.13 16.59 -35.29
N ALA A 331 -0.54 16.37 -34.06
CA ALA A 331 -1.52 17.18 -33.33
C ALA A 331 -0.84 17.99 -32.22
N LYS A 332 -1.29 19.22 -32.03
CA LYS A 332 -0.79 20.18 -31.03
C LYS A 332 -1.82 20.41 -29.92
N PRO A 333 -1.39 20.95 -28.77
CA PRO A 333 -2.32 21.39 -27.74
C PRO A 333 -3.40 22.33 -28.28
N GLY A 334 -4.67 22.02 -27.99
CA GLY A 334 -5.85 22.68 -28.50
C GLY A 334 -6.54 21.90 -29.63
N ASP A 335 -5.87 20.98 -30.31
CA ASP A 335 -6.45 20.21 -31.41
C ASP A 335 -7.42 19.14 -30.92
N LYS A 336 -8.51 18.96 -31.70
CA LYS A 336 -9.42 17.81 -31.58
C LYS A 336 -9.01 16.75 -32.58
N VAL A 337 -8.52 15.63 -32.07
CA VAL A 337 -8.03 14.52 -32.88
C VAL A 337 -8.99 13.34 -32.85
N THR A 338 -9.11 12.65 -33.97
CA THR A 338 -9.85 11.40 -34.09
C THR A 338 -8.96 10.31 -34.68
N PHE A 339 -8.97 9.13 -34.10
CA PHE A 339 -8.28 7.95 -34.61
C PHE A 339 -8.99 6.68 -34.16
N VAL A 340 -8.68 5.55 -34.80
CA VAL A 340 -9.28 4.26 -34.49
C VAL A 340 -8.85 3.81 -33.09
N VAL A 341 -9.85 3.44 -32.26
CA VAL A 341 -9.67 2.91 -30.91
C VAL A 341 -10.54 1.65 -30.78
N PRO A 342 -9.95 0.47 -30.59
CA PRO A 342 -10.69 -0.81 -30.65
C PRO A 342 -11.58 -1.07 -29.43
N PHE A 343 -11.61 -0.17 -28.47
CA PHE A 343 -12.42 -0.22 -27.25
C PHE A 343 -13.15 1.10 -27.01
N LYS A 344 -14.25 1.05 -26.26
CA LYS A 344 -15.09 2.21 -25.98
C LYS A 344 -14.44 3.17 -25.00
N ILE A 345 -14.19 4.40 -25.40
CA ILE A 345 -13.74 5.50 -24.54
C ILE A 345 -14.91 6.37 -24.07
N ARG A 346 -14.67 7.17 -23.02
CA ARG A 346 -15.62 8.10 -22.42
C ARG A 346 -15.00 9.49 -22.24
N GLU A 347 -15.84 10.52 -22.06
CA GLU A 347 -15.40 11.92 -21.90
C GLU A 347 -14.46 12.15 -20.71
N SER A 348 -14.50 11.29 -19.68
CA SER A 348 -13.63 11.38 -18.52
C SER A 348 -12.29 10.65 -18.66
N ASP A 349 -12.10 9.89 -19.75
CA ASP A 349 -10.89 9.09 -19.95
C ASP A 349 -9.71 10.01 -20.27
N LYS A 350 -8.57 9.70 -19.69
CA LYS A 350 -7.33 10.44 -19.87
C LYS A 350 -6.40 9.69 -20.80
N ILE A 351 -5.70 10.44 -21.65
CA ILE A 351 -4.70 9.90 -22.57
C ILE A 351 -3.30 10.38 -22.16
N TYR A 352 -2.37 9.45 -22.15
CA TYR A 352 -0.97 9.67 -21.80
C TYR A 352 -0.08 9.15 -22.91
N LYS A 353 1.03 9.82 -23.17
CA LYS A 353 2.13 9.33 -23.99
C LYS A 353 3.12 8.57 -23.12
N ILE A 354 3.68 7.48 -23.67
CA ILE A 354 4.68 6.62 -23.01
C ILE A 354 6.01 6.72 -23.73
#